data_74114e290f3623c11b1fa7e42bdf121f
#
_entry.id   74114e290f3623c11b1fa7e42bdf121f
#
_cell.length_a   1.000
_cell.length_b   1.000
_cell.length_c   1.000
_cell.angle_alpha   90.00
_cell.angle_beta   90.00
_cell.angle_gamma   90.00
#
_symmetry.space_group_name_H-M   'P 1'
#
loop_
_entity.id
_entity.type
_entity.pdbx_description
1 polymer ?
#
loop_
_entity_poly.entity_id
_entity_poly.type
_entity_poly.pdbx_seq_one_letter_code
_entity_poly.pdbx_strand_id
1 'polypeptide(L)'
;MSKQADQKRRILADMGIDVWLLRGEPGAAGDSLPDEKDTPLSCLQKEVQNCQRCSLSKSRTQTVFGIGTAQAELLLIGEAPGAEEDRQGKPFVGKAGKLLDAMLRAIGLDRSQVFICNVLKCRPPNNRDPKSDEVEACSSFLSAQVDIVKPKVILALGRFAAHQLLQTESPVYKMREASNVLPGTDIPVIVTYHPASLLRNPDQKAQSWRDLCKVHQLLEASRR
;
A
#
# COMPACT_ATOMS: atom_id res chain seq x y z
N MET A 1 11.95 -42.79 -10.66
CA MET A 1 12.91 -41.95 -9.87
C MET A 1 13.48 -42.78 -8.75
N SER A 2 14.80 -42.78 -8.51
CA SER A 2 15.46 -43.75 -7.62
C SER A 2 15.30 -43.30 -6.15
N LYS A 3 15.09 -44.28 -5.25
CA LYS A 3 15.08 -44.10 -3.78
C LYS A 3 16.31 -43.28 -3.27
N GLN A 4 17.37 -43.29 -4.02
CA GLN A 4 18.61 -42.56 -3.72
C GLN A 4 18.53 -41.05 -3.95
N ALA A 5 17.70 -40.58 -4.90
CA ALA A 5 17.48 -39.17 -5.15
C ALA A 5 16.63 -38.52 -4.04
N ASP A 6 15.62 -39.24 -3.54
CA ASP A 6 14.77 -38.77 -2.45
C ASP A 6 15.52 -38.73 -1.11
N GLN A 7 16.43 -39.66 -0.88
CA GLN A 7 17.27 -39.67 0.31
C GLN A 7 18.26 -38.49 0.33
N LYS A 8 18.87 -38.16 -0.80
CA LYS A 8 19.76 -36.99 -0.93
C LYS A 8 18.99 -35.68 -0.68
N ARG A 9 17.75 -35.56 -1.19
CA ARG A 9 16.89 -34.37 -0.96
C ARG A 9 16.56 -34.17 0.52
N ARG A 10 16.22 -35.25 1.25
CA ARG A 10 15.98 -35.17 2.70
C ARG A 10 17.20 -34.68 3.46
N ILE A 11 18.37 -35.25 3.17
CA ILE A 11 19.63 -34.83 3.82
C ILE A 11 19.91 -33.35 3.56
N LEU A 12 19.71 -32.85 2.35
CA LEU A 12 19.93 -31.45 2.03
C LEU A 12 18.91 -30.52 2.73
N ALA A 13 17.66 -30.93 2.83
CA ALA A 13 16.63 -30.20 3.58
C ALA A 13 16.97 -30.15 5.08
N ASP A 14 17.43 -31.26 5.67
CA ASP A 14 17.85 -31.32 7.08
C ASP A 14 19.07 -30.44 7.37
N MET A 15 19.86 -30.14 6.34
CA MET A 15 21.01 -29.20 6.40
C MET A 15 20.63 -27.75 6.10
N GLY A 16 19.31 -27.44 5.88
CA GLY A 16 18.83 -26.10 5.55
C GLY A 16 19.21 -25.64 4.13
N ILE A 17 19.49 -26.56 3.21
CA ILE A 17 19.86 -26.25 1.83
C ILE A 17 18.65 -26.43 0.91
N ASP A 18 18.19 -25.35 0.29
CA ASP A 18 17.10 -25.39 -0.68
C ASP A 18 17.51 -26.07 -1.98
N VAL A 19 16.79 -27.09 -2.40
CA VAL A 19 17.03 -27.84 -3.63
C VAL A 19 16.12 -27.34 -4.75
N TRP A 20 16.68 -26.69 -5.75
CA TRP A 20 15.96 -26.25 -6.94
C TRP A 20 15.68 -27.42 -7.89
N LEU A 21 14.40 -27.59 -8.28
CA LEU A 21 14.00 -28.61 -9.25
C LEU A 21 13.71 -27.94 -10.60
N LEU A 22 14.15 -28.61 -11.68
CA LEU A 22 13.77 -28.18 -13.04
C LEU A 22 12.26 -28.31 -13.24
N ARG A 23 11.62 -27.28 -13.78
CA ARG A 23 10.21 -27.32 -14.18
C ARG A 23 10.02 -28.42 -15.22
N GLY A 24 9.32 -29.48 -14.86
CA GLY A 24 9.00 -30.56 -15.80
C GLY A 24 9.06 -31.98 -15.23
N GLU A 25 9.51 -32.20 -14.00
CA GLU A 25 9.44 -33.55 -13.38
C GLU A 25 8.05 -33.81 -12.76
N PRO A 26 7.33 -34.84 -13.23
CA PRO A 26 6.06 -35.25 -12.60
C PRO A 26 6.37 -35.96 -11.28
N GLY A 27 5.99 -35.38 -10.14
CA GLY A 27 6.09 -36.09 -8.86
C GLY A 27 6.35 -35.27 -7.60
N ALA A 28 6.20 -33.98 -7.63
CA ALA A 28 6.10 -33.20 -6.39
C ALA A 28 4.60 -32.85 -6.16
N ALA A 29 3.90 -33.70 -5.40
CA ALA A 29 2.76 -33.22 -4.62
C ALA A 29 3.35 -32.25 -3.57
N GLY A 30 3.67 -31.05 -4.01
CA GLY A 30 3.98 -29.94 -3.15
C GLY A 30 2.67 -29.47 -2.56
N ASP A 31 2.63 -29.21 -1.27
CA ASP A 31 1.63 -28.33 -0.67
C ASP A 31 1.50 -27.12 -1.59
N SER A 32 0.47 -27.10 -2.43
CA SER A 32 0.04 -25.91 -3.13
C SER A 32 -0.38 -24.95 -2.03
N LEU A 33 0.40 -23.89 -1.85
CA LEU A 33 -0.08 -22.67 -1.20
C LEU A 33 -1.50 -22.43 -1.73
N PRO A 34 -2.49 -22.13 -0.86
CA PRO A 34 -3.86 -21.92 -1.31
C PRO A 34 -3.83 -20.94 -2.47
N ASP A 35 -4.47 -21.32 -3.56
CA ASP A 35 -4.57 -20.53 -4.79
C ASP A 35 -4.91 -19.08 -4.39
N GLU A 36 -4.02 -18.11 -4.67
CA GLU A 36 -4.23 -16.66 -4.42
C GLU A 36 -5.48 -16.12 -5.14
N LYS A 37 -6.25 -16.99 -5.80
CA LYS A 37 -7.23 -16.62 -6.81
C LYS A 37 -8.53 -16.03 -6.27
N ASP A 38 -8.87 -16.22 -4.98
CA ASP A 38 -10.19 -15.84 -4.46
C ASP A 38 -10.18 -15.14 -3.09
N THR A 39 -9.12 -14.37 -2.77
CA THR A 39 -9.18 -13.51 -1.60
C THR A 39 -10.04 -12.27 -1.88
N PRO A 40 -10.73 -11.69 -0.87
CA PRO A 40 -11.49 -10.44 -1.06
C PRO A 40 -10.67 -9.33 -1.72
N LEU A 41 -9.38 -9.23 -1.38
CA LEU A 41 -8.48 -8.23 -1.94
C LEU A 41 -8.17 -8.51 -3.42
N SER A 42 -8.00 -9.77 -3.82
CA SER A 42 -7.76 -10.13 -5.23
C SER A 42 -9.00 -9.94 -6.10
N CYS A 43 -10.20 -10.20 -5.56
CA CYS A 43 -11.46 -9.90 -6.25
C CYS A 43 -11.61 -8.39 -6.49
N LEU A 44 -11.39 -7.58 -5.46
CA LEU A 44 -11.43 -6.12 -5.56
C LEU A 44 -10.37 -5.60 -6.55
N GLN A 45 -9.19 -6.20 -6.59
CA GLN A 45 -8.15 -5.84 -7.56
C GLN A 45 -8.60 -6.09 -9.01
N LYS A 46 -9.27 -7.21 -9.28
CA LYS A 46 -9.84 -7.50 -10.60
C LYS A 46 -10.91 -6.48 -11.00
N GLU A 47 -11.77 -6.05 -10.05
CA GLU A 47 -12.75 -4.98 -10.30
C GLU A 47 -12.08 -3.65 -10.65
N VAL A 48 -11.04 -3.26 -9.91
CA VAL A 48 -10.29 -2.04 -10.17
C VAL A 48 -9.61 -2.08 -11.55
N GLN A 49 -9.03 -3.22 -11.94
CA GLN A 49 -8.39 -3.40 -13.24
C GLN A 49 -9.36 -3.13 -14.40
N ASN A 50 -10.60 -3.58 -14.28
CA ASN A 50 -11.64 -3.45 -15.29
C ASN A 50 -12.50 -2.17 -15.15
N CYS A 51 -12.20 -1.30 -14.18
CA CYS A 51 -13.01 -0.13 -13.87
C CYS A 51 -13.01 0.89 -15.02
N GLN A 52 -14.20 1.40 -15.36
CA GLN A 52 -14.43 2.45 -16.34
C GLN A 52 -15.33 3.58 -15.82
N ARG A 53 -15.41 3.76 -14.48
CA ARG A 53 -16.37 4.66 -13.82
C ARG A 53 -16.09 6.16 -14.04
N CYS A 54 -14.88 6.54 -14.47
CA CYS A 54 -14.53 7.94 -14.73
C CYS A 54 -13.62 8.10 -15.95
N SER A 55 -13.37 9.34 -16.36
CA SER A 55 -12.58 9.69 -17.56
C SER A 55 -11.14 9.19 -17.52
N LEU A 56 -10.57 8.97 -16.32
CA LEU A 56 -9.20 8.49 -16.17
C LEU A 56 -8.97 7.09 -16.75
N SER A 57 -10.02 6.30 -16.91
CA SER A 57 -9.92 4.97 -17.55
C SER A 57 -9.45 5.05 -19.00
N LYS A 58 -9.67 6.18 -19.69
CA LYS A 58 -9.27 6.38 -21.09
C LYS A 58 -7.83 6.86 -21.26
N SER A 59 -7.23 7.42 -20.21
CA SER A 59 -5.89 8.04 -20.25
C SER A 59 -4.81 7.29 -19.50
N ARG A 60 -5.18 6.36 -18.61
CA ARG A 60 -4.23 5.53 -17.86
C ARG A 60 -3.58 4.49 -18.76
N THR A 61 -2.34 4.11 -18.45
CA THR A 61 -1.70 2.91 -19.03
C THR A 61 -2.27 1.65 -18.35
N GLN A 62 -2.33 1.68 -17.02
CA GLN A 62 -2.94 0.62 -16.22
C GLN A 62 -3.43 1.17 -14.86
N THR A 63 -4.15 0.36 -14.12
CA THR A 63 -4.56 0.72 -12.76
C THR A 63 -3.45 0.47 -11.77
N VAL A 64 -3.42 1.25 -10.70
CA VAL A 64 -2.52 1.09 -9.56
C VAL A 64 -3.37 0.78 -8.32
N PHE A 65 -3.62 -0.50 -8.10
CA PHE A 65 -4.50 -0.97 -7.03
C PHE A 65 -3.96 -0.66 -5.64
N GLY A 66 -2.73 -1.02 -5.41
CA GLY A 66 -2.03 -1.01 -4.14
C GLY A 66 -1.04 -2.16 -4.06
N ILE A 67 -0.24 -2.22 -2.99
CA ILE A 67 0.73 -3.29 -2.72
C ILE A 67 0.89 -3.49 -1.23
N GLY A 68 1.11 -4.73 -0.81
CA GLY A 68 1.35 -5.11 0.59
C GLY A 68 0.48 -6.28 1.02
N THR A 69 0.43 -6.51 2.33
CA THR A 69 -0.35 -7.61 2.91
C THR A 69 -1.77 -7.18 3.27
N ALA A 70 -2.73 -8.07 3.08
CA ALA A 70 -4.12 -7.87 3.53
C ALA A 70 -4.24 -7.82 5.07
N GLN A 71 -3.25 -8.31 5.80
CA GLN A 71 -3.18 -8.28 7.28
C GLN A 71 -2.34 -7.12 7.80
N ALA A 72 -2.15 -6.05 7.01
CA ALA A 72 -1.33 -4.92 7.40
C ALA A 72 -1.95 -4.15 8.59
N GLU A 73 -1.18 -3.96 9.64
CA GLU A 73 -1.57 -3.09 10.75
C GLU A 73 -1.49 -1.60 10.38
N LEU A 74 -0.67 -1.25 9.38
CA LEU A 74 -0.49 0.10 8.87
C LEU A 74 -0.92 0.18 7.40
N LEU A 75 -1.88 1.07 7.12
CA LEU A 75 -2.32 1.41 5.77
C LEU A 75 -1.80 2.80 5.39
N LEU A 76 -1.03 2.90 4.31
CA LEU A 76 -0.55 4.16 3.77
C LEU A 76 -1.40 4.58 2.56
N ILE A 77 -1.87 5.81 2.58
CA ILE A 77 -2.76 6.32 1.52
C ILE A 77 -2.16 7.61 0.96
N GLY A 78 -1.80 7.56 -0.32
CA GLY A 78 -1.37 8.72 -1.11
C GLY A 78 -2.53 9.31 -1.93
N GLU A 79 -2.19 10.25 -2.81
CA GLU A 79 -3.14 10.97 -3.66
C GLU A 79 -3.55 10.17 -4.90
N ALA A 80 -2.62 9.99 -5.82
CA ALA A 80 -2.84 9.38 -7.13
C ALA A 80 -1.54 8.79 -7.68
N PRO A 81 -1.61 7.85 -8.64
CA PRO A 81 -0.44 7.36 -9.34
C PRO A 81 0.25 8.46 -10.16
N GLY A 82 1.58 8.48 -10.13
CA GLY A 82 2.42 9.23 -11.05
C GLY A 82 2.73 8.44 -12.33
N ALA A 83 3.61 8.97 -13.18
CA ALA A 83 3.96 8.35 -14.47
C ALA A 83 4.63 6.98 -14.32
N GLU A 84 5.54 6.83 -13.35
CA GLU A 84 6.22 5.56 -13.11
C GLU A 84 5.28 4.52 -12.52
N GLU A 85 4.38 4.94 -11.63
CA GLU A 85 3.35 4.09 -11.04
C GLU A 85 2.37 3.59 -12.09
N ASP A 86 1.90 4.46 -12.97
CA ASP A 86 1.01 4.12 -14.10
C ASP A 86 1.67 3.14 -15.07
N ARG A 87 2.97 3.29 -15.32
CA ARG A 87 3.75 2.37 -16.17
C ARG A 87 3.95 1.00 -15.55
N GLN A 88 4.16 0.93 -14.21
CA GLN A 88 4.52 -0.30 -13.52
C GLN A 88 3.34 -0.98 -12.81
N GLY A 89 2.19 -0.31 -12.65
CA GLY A 89 1.02 -0.81 -11.93
C GLY A 89 1.23 -0.92 -10.41
N LYS A 90 2.28 -0.31 -9.86
CA LYS A 90 2.63 -0.38 -8.44
C LYS A 90 2.73 1.02 -7.84
N PRO A 91 2.21 1.26 -6.61
CA PRO A 91 2.27 2.57 -5.98
C PRO A 91 3.69 2.88 -5.48
N PHE A 92 4.04 4.17 -5.51
CA PHE A 92 5.29 4.68 -4.93
C PHE A 92 6.55 3.95 -5.42
N VAL A 93 6.76 3.86 -6.72
CA VAL A 93 7.96 3.25 -7.34
C VAL A 93 9.01 4.28 -7.77
N GLY A 94 8.65 5.57 -7.87
CA GLY A 94 9.55 6.65 -8.25
C GLY A 94 10.41 7.17 -7.08
N LYS A 95 11.00 8.38 -7.27
CA LYS A 95 11.86 9.02 -6.24
C LYS A 95 11.13 9.21 -4.90
N ALA A 96 9.85 9.61 -4.94
CA ALA A 96 9.01 9.73 -3.75
C ALA A 96 8.83 8.39 -3.03
N GLY A 97 8.71 7.30 -3.78
CA GLY A 97 8.61 5.94 -3.23
C GLY A 97 9.88 5.50 -2.51
N LYS A 98 11.06 5.81 -3.07
CA LYS A 98 12.35 5.52 -2.39
C LYS A 98 12.47 6.25 -1.05
N LEU A 99 11.97 7.49 -0.96
CA LEU A 99 11.91 8.21 0.31
C LEU A 99 10.91 7.55 1.26
N LEU A 100 9.73 7.13 0.77
CA LEU A 100 8.75 6.42 1.59
C LEU A 100 9.32 5.12 2.17
N ASP A 101 10.12 4.37 1.40
CA ASP A 101 10.81 3.16 1.88
C ASP A 101 11.80 3.49 3.00
N ALA A 102 12.52 4.61 2.88
CA ALA A 102 13.43 5.08 3.95
C ALA A 102 12.65 5.49 5.21
N MET A 103 11.49 6.14 5.03
CA MET A 103 10.60 6.53 6.14
C MET A 103 10.06 5.31 6.87
N LEU A 104 9.62 4.27 6.16
CA LEU A 104 9.16 3.01 6.77
C LEU A 104 10.28 2.31 7.54
N ARG A 105 11.47 2.16 6.92
CA ARG A 105 12.62 1.56 7.60
C ARG A 105 13.03 2.29 8.86
N ALA A 106 12.88 3.61 8.91
CA ALA A 106 13.20 4.41 10.09
C ALA A 106 12.31 4.08 11.31
N ILE A 107 11.12 3.49 11.10
CA ILE A 107 10.23 2.99 12.16
C ILE A 107 10.19 1.45 12.22
N GLY A 108 11.18 0.77 11.64
CA GLY A 108 11.32 -0.68 11.71
C GLY A 108 10.36 -1.47 10.82
N LEU A 109 9.78 -0.85 9.78
CA LEU A 109 8.85 -1.48 8.85
C LEU A 109 9.41 -1.52 7.43
N ASP A 110 8.90 -2.44 6.62
CA ASP A 110 9.13 -2.50 5.18
C ASP A 110 7.79 -2.65 4.40
N ARG A 111 7.86 -2.65 3.06
CA ARG A 111 6.67 -2.73 2.21
C ARG A 111 5.87 -4.02 2.34
N SER A 112 6.48 -5.11 2.77
CA SER A 112 5.80 -6.40 2.93
C SER A 112 4.90 -6.44 4.16
N GLN A 113 5.17 -5.58 5.15
CA GLN A 113 4.46 -5.51 6.43
C GLN A 113 3.31 -4.50 6.45
N VAL A 114 3.20 -3.68 5.42
CA VAL A 114 2.21 -2.60 5.31
C VAL A 114 1.33 -2.79 4.08
N PHE A 115 0.24 -2.04 3.97
CA PHE A 115 -0.49 -1.89 2.71
C PHE A 115 -0.37 -0.44 2.21
N ILE A 116 0.01 -0.26 0.95
CA ILE A 116 0.23 1.06 0.35
C ILE A 116 -0.72 1.21 -0.83
N CYS A 117 -1.53 2.25 -0.85
CA CYS A 117 -2.41 2.59 -1.97
C CYS A 117 -2.54 4.11 -2.14
N ASN A 118 -3.38 4.52 -3.08
CA ASN A 118 -3.75 5.91 -3.31
C ASN A 118 -5.27 6.08 -3.26
N VAL A 119 -5.75 7.30 -3.09
CA VAL A 119 -7.17 7.67 -3.24
C VAL A 119 -7.63 7.29 -4.64
N LEU A 120 -6.94 7.78 -5.68
CA LEU A 120 -7.21 7.37 -7.06
C LEU A 120 -6.41 6.13 -7.45
N LYS A 121 -7.05 5.24 -8.23
CA LYS A 121 -6.40 4.04 -8.77
C LYS A 121 -5.85 4.24 -10.19
N CYS A 122 -6.07 5.41 -10.76
CA CYS A 122 -5.66 5.78 -12.11
C CYS A 122 -4.90 7.11 -12.08
N ARG A 123 -3.93 7.27 -12.98
CA ARG A 123 -3.13 8.48 -13.10
C ARG A 123 -3.93 9.60 -13.76
N PRO A 124 -4.05 10.80 -13.14
CA PRO A 124 -4.56 11.99 -13.83
C PRO A 124 -3.59 12.46 -14.93
N PRO A 125 -4.11 12.95 -16.08
CA PRO A 125 -3.26 13.49 -17.16
C PRO A 125 -2.31 14.55 -16.64
N ASN A 126 -1.03 14.49 -17.05
CA ASN A 126 0.04 15.41 -16.63
C ASN A 126 0.25 15.51 -15.11
N ASN A 127 -0.17 14.49 -14.35
CA ASN A 127 -0.14 14.46 -12.88
C ASN A 127 -0.83 15.70 -12.26
N ARG A 128 -1.92 16.18 -12.87
CA ARG A 128 -2.74 17.24 -12.25
C ARG A 128 -3.44 16.74 -11.00
N ASP A 129 -3.90 17.66 -10.19
CA ASP A 129 -4.73 17.33 -9.03
C ASP A 129 -5.98 16.53 -9.46
N PRO A 130 -6.44 15.55 -8.65
CA PRO A 130 -7.70 14.85 -8.84
C PRO A 130 -8.89 15.80 -8.92
N LYS A 131 -9.87 15.49 -9.77
CA LYS A 131 -11.16 16.16 -9.78
C LYS A 131 -12.13 15.50 -8.82
N SER A 132 -13.13 16.24 -8.34
CA SER A 132 -14.11 15.72 -7.37
C SER A 132 -14.90 14.54 -7.92
N ASP A 133 -15.32 14.57 -9.19
CA ASP A 133 -16.01 13.48 -9.87
C ASP A 133 -15.15 12.21 -9.99
N GLU A 134 -13.83 12.36 -10.20
CA GLU A 134 -12.88 11.24 -10.26
C GLU A 134 -12.68 10.61 -8.88
N VAL A 135 -12.60 11.44 -7.84
CA VAL A 135 -12.47 10.99 -6.45
C VAL A 135 -13.74 10.26 -6.01
N GLU A 136 -14.92 10.83 -6.28
CA GLU A 136 -16.20 10.23 -5.95
C GLU A 136 -16.37 8.85 -6.63
N ALA A 137 -16.09 8.76 -7.93
CA ALA A 137 -16.16 7.52 -8.68
C ALA A 137 -15.18 6.44 -8.18
N CYS A 138 -14.07 6.83 -7.55
CA CYS A 138 -13.02 5.93 -7.05
C CYS A 138 -13.14 5.61 -5.55
N SER A 139 -13.94 6.37 -4.79
CA SER A 139 -14.01 6.33 -3.32
C SER A 139 -14.40 4.96 -2.78
N SER A 140 -15.35 4.26 -3.43
CA SER A 140 -15.81 2.93 -3.01
C SER A 140 -14.69 1.89 -3.01
N PHE A 141 -13.70 1.99 -3.89
CA PHE A 141 -12.55 1.09 -3.92
C PHE A 141 -11.62 1.33 -2.72
N LEU A 142 -11.42 2.59 -2.32
CA LEU A 142 -10.63 2.91 -1.14
C LEU A 142 -11.33 2.41 0.13
N SER A 143 -12.64 2.66 0.27
CA SER A 143 -13.43 2.16 1.41
C SER A 143 -13.36 0.64 1.51
N ALA A 144 -13.57 -0.08 0.40
CA ALA A 144 -13.45 -1.53 0.37
C ALA A 144 -12.04 -2.03 0.75
N GLN A 145 -10.98 -1.31 0.36
CA GLN A 145 -9.61 -1.64 0.80
C GLN A 145 -9.43 -1.47 2.31
N VAL A 146 -9.95 -0.40 2.89
CA VAL A 146 -9.92 -0.18 4.35
C VAL A 146 -10.67 -1.30 5.08
N ASP A 147 -11.87 -1.66 4.59
CA ASP A 147 -12.71 -2.70 5.19
C ASP A 147 -12.10 -4.11 5.11
N ILE A 148 -11.36 -4.39 4.03
CA ILE A 148 -10.67 -5.69 3.86
C ILE A 148 -9.40 -5.75 4.70
N VAL A 149 -8.58 -4.71 4.67
CA VAL A 149 -7.29 -4.65 5.38
C VAL A 149 -7.50 -4.48 6.88
N LYS A 150 -8.52 -3.74 7.32
CA LYS A 150 -8.83 -3.44 8.73
C LYS A 150 -7.60 -2.96 9.51
N PRO A 151 -6.93 -1.90 9.05
CA PRO A 151 -5.67 -1.45 9.65
C PRO A 151 -5.91 -0.93 11.07
N LYS A 152 -4.89 -1.03 11.92
CA LYS A 152 -4.89 -0.39 13.24
C LYS A 152 -4.57 1.11 13.18
N VAL A 153 -3.83 1.53 12.15
CA VAL A 153 -3.44 2.93 11.93
C VAL A 153 -3.48 3.22 10.43
N ILE A 154 -3.96 4.40 10.04
CA ILE A 154 -3.85 4.93 8.68
C ILE A 154 -2.84 6.08 8.68
N LEU A 155 -1.89 6.06 7.73
CA LEU A 155 -0.98 7.17 7.45
C LEU A 155 -1.39 7.86 6.16
N ALA A 156 -1.97 9.06 6.27
CA ALA A 156 -2.36 9.90 5.14
C ALA A 156 -1.15 10.71 4.64
N LEU A 157 -0.74 10.46 3.39
CA LEU A 157 0.41 11.10 2.76
C LEU A 157 0.00 12.35 1.98
N GLY A 158 0.05 13.50 2.64
CA GLY A 158 -0.23 14.80 2.04
C GLY A 158 -1.68 15.26 2.13
N ARG A 159 -1.93 16.44 1.56
CA ARG A 159 -3.20 17.15 1.66
C ARG A 159 -4.38 16.35 1.11
N PHE A 160 -4.25 15.84 -0.10
CA PHE A 160 -5.34 15.19 -0.83
C PHE A 160 -5.86 13.93 -0.10
N ALA A 161 -4.94 13.05 0.31
CA ALA A 161 -5.30 11.87 1.07
C ALA A 161 -5.97 12.25 2.40
N ALA A 162 -5.42 13.23 3.11
CA ALA A 162 -5.97 13.70 4.38
C ALA A 162 -7.38 14.32 4.22
N HIS A 163 -7.59 15.19 3.22
CA HIS A 163 -8.89 15.81 2.95
C HIS A 163 -9.95 14.75 2.64
N GLN A 164 -9.61 13.77 1.80
CA GLN A 164 -10.54 12.72 1.42
C GLN A 164 -10.90 11.81 2.60
N LEU A 165 -9.93 11.45 3.42
CA LEU A 165 -10.15 10.56 4.57
C LEU A 165 -10.89 11.25 5.72
N LEU A 166 -10.57 12.51 5.99
CA LEU A 166 -11.09 13.25 7.13
C LEU A 166 -12.29 14.15 6.77
N GLN A 167 -12.70 14.18 5.49
CA GLN A 167 -13.79 15.02 4.99
C GLN A 167 -13.66 16.50 5.43
N THR A 168 -12.45 17.05 5.32
CA THR A 168 -12.11 18.41 5.76
C THR A 168 -11.21 19.10 4.72
N GLU A 169 -11.27 20.42 4.67
CA GLU A 169 -10.38 21.26 3.85
C GLU A 169 -9.26 21.94 4.67
N SER A 170 -9.07 21.50 5.91
CA SER A 170 -8.06 22.08 6.80
C SER A 170 -6.64 21.94 6.22
N PRO A 171 -5.76 22.92 6.45
CA PRO A 171 -4.36 22.82 6.02
C PRO A 171 -3.63 21.63 6.68
N VAL A 172 -2.67 21.03 5.96
CA VAL A 172 -1.92 19.86 6.43
C VAL A 172 -1.31 20.06 7.81
N TYR A 173 -0.72 21.23 8.08
CA TYR A 173 -0.07 21.50 9.36
C TYR A 173 -1.04 21.41 10.54
N LYS A 174 -2.30 21.83 10.39
CA LYS A 174 -3.33 21.71 11.42
C LYS A 174 -3.75 20.25 11.61
N MET A 175 -4.00 19.54 10.51
CA MET A 175 -4.39 18.13 10.57
C MET A 175 -3.30 17.23 11.18
N ARG A 176 -2.02 17.55 10.98
CA ARG A 176 -0.90 16.82 11.56
C ARG A 176 -0.83 16.91 13.09
N GLU A 177 -1.27 18.03 13.64
CA GLU A 177 -1.25 18.31 15.10
C GLU A 177 -2.53 17.80 15.79
N ALA A 178 -3.59 17.57 15.04
CA ALA A 178 -4.85 17.08 15.58
C ALA A 178 -4.84 15.57 15.79
N SER A 179 -5.67 15.12 16.73
CA SER A 179 -6.03 13.70 16.88
C SER A 179 -7.15 13.39 15.90
N ASN A 180 -6.81 12.77 14.77
CA ASN A 180 -7.79 12.45 13.74
C ASN A 180 -8.16 10.96 13.80
N VAL A 181 -9.44 10.69 13.50
CA VAL A 181 -9.99 9.34 13.39
C VAL A 181 -10.75 9.25 12.06
N LEU A 182 -10.70 8.10 11.41
CA LEU A 182 -11.46 7.88 10.18
C LEU A 182 -12.96 7.95 10.49
N PRO A 183 -13.75 8.83 9.84
CA PRO A 183 -15.18 8.98 10.11
C PRO A 183 -15.93 7.65 10.09
N GLY A 184 -16.78 7.42 11.11
CA GLY A 184 -17.54 6.18 11.26
C GLY A 184 -16.76 4.98 11.80
N THR A 185 -15.52 5.18 12.25
CA THR A 185 -14.65 4.13 12.82
C THR A 185 -13.85 4.66 14.00
N ASP A 186 -13.12 3.77 14.69
CA ASP A 186 -12.15 4.13 15.74
C ASP A 186 -10.70 4.12 15.21
N ILE A 187 -10.49 4.03 13.90
CA ILE A 187 -9.16 3.91 13.31
C ILE A 187 -8.46 5.27 13.33
N PRO A 188 -7.34 5.44 14.04
CA PRO A 188 -6.57 6.67 14.06
C PRO A 188 -5.95 6.97 12.69
N VAL A 189 -6.06 8.23 12.27
CA VAL A 189 -5.47 8.75 11.02
C VAL A 189 -4.35 9.72 11.37
N ILE A 190 -3.13 9.33 11.11
CA ILE A 190 -1.97 10.21 11.21
C ILE A 190 -1.77 10.87 9.84
N VAL A 191 -1.73 12.20 9.82
CA VAL A 191 -1.46 12.98 8.62
C VAL A 191 0.02 13.36 8.60
N THR A 192 0.67 13.24 7.44
CA THR A 192 2.05 13.72 7.24
C THR A 192 2.20 14.37 5.86
N TYR A 193 3.34 15.00 5.61
CA TYR A 193 3.63 15.54 4.27
C TYR A 193 3.86 14.43 3.26
N HIS A 194 3.42 14.67 2.02
CA HIS A 194 3.66 13.72 0.92
C HIS A 194 5.17 13.60 0.64
N PRO A 195 5.72 12.39 0.41
CA PRO A 195 7.15 12.21 0.15
C PRO A 195 7.69 13.08 -1.00
N ALA A 196 6.91 13.30 -2.06
CA ALA A 196 7.29 14.20 -3.14
C ALA A 196 7.42 15.67 -2.68
N SER A 197 6.63 16.09 -1.68
CA SER A 197 6.76 17.43 -1.06
C SER A 197 8.02 17.51 -0.22
N LEU A 198 8.37 16.48 0.53
CA LEU A 198 9.59 16.41 1.35
C LEU A 198 10.87 16.42 0.51
N LEU A 199 10.82 15.95 -0.74
CA LEU A 199 11.95 16.08 -1.68
C LEU A 199 12.13 17.52 -2.15
N ARG A 200 11.04 18.30 -2.28
CA ARG A 200 11.10 19.71 -2.65
C ARG A 200 11.38 20.64 -1.45
N ASN A 201 10.91 20.24 -0.27
CA ASN A 201 10.98 21.02 0.97
C ASN A 201 11.62 20.17 2.09
N PRO A 202 12.95 19.97 2.10
CA PRO A 202 13.65 19.10 3.05
C PRO A 202 13.44 19.48 4.51
N ASP A 203 13.23 20.75 4.82
CA ASP A 203 13.03 21.27 6.18
C ASP A 203 11.79 20.67 6.87
N GLN A 204 10.83 20.18 6.09
CA GLN A 204 9.64 19.51 6.62
C GLN A 204 9.89 18.05 7.06
N LYS A 205 11.08 17.48 6.79
CA LYS A 205 11.40 16.08 7.15
C LYS A 205 11.38 15.84 8.65
N ALA A 206 11.88 16.80 9.45
CA ALA A 206 11.82 16.70 10.91
C ALA A 206 10.37 16.62 11.44
N GLN A 207 9.45 17.31 10.78
CA GLN A 207 8.04 17.26 11.15
C GLN A 207 7.43 15.91 10.77
N SER A 208 7.70 15.40 9.56
CA SER A 208 7.25 14.06 9.15
C SER A 208 7.84 12.95 10.01
N TRP A 209 9.06 13.11 10.50
CA TRP A 209 9.64 12.18 11.47
C TRP A 209 8.82 12.10 12.77
N ARG A 210 8.39 13.24 13.30
CA ARG A 210 7.49 13.26 14.47
C ARG A 210 6.17 12.52 14.21
N ASP A 211 5.62 12.65 13.00
CA ASP A 211 4.39 11.94 12.61
C ASP A 211 4.62 10.43 12.54
N LEU A 212 5.76 9.98 12.01
CA LEU A 212 6.13 8.57 11.98
C LEU A 212 6.36 8.00 13.40
N CYS A 213 6.92 8.77 14.32
CA CYS A 213 7.02 8.38 15.72
C CYS A 213 5.63 8.15 16.34
N LYS A 214 4.62 8.98 16.02
CA LYS A 214 3.24 8.76 16.47
C LYS A 214 2.68 7.45 15.90
N VAL A 215 2.90 7.16 14.61
CA VAL A 215 2.51 5.89 14.00
C VAL A 215 3.12 4.71 14.73
N HIS A 216 4.43 4.74 14.96
CA HIS A 216 5.15 3.68 15.68
C HIS A 216 4.57 3.45 17.09
N GLN A 217 4.34 4.52 17.85
CA GLN A 217 3.75 4.44 19.20
C GLN A 217 2.35 3.80 19.19
N LEU A 218 1.49 4.16 18.22
CA LEU A 218 0.15 3.58 18.10
C LEU A 218 0.20 2.09 17.75
N LEU A 219 1.09 1.68 16.85
CA LEU A 219 1.28 0.27 16.50
C LEU A 219 1.79 -0.54 17.69
N GLU A 220 2.76 -0.04 18.44
CA GLU A 220 3.25 -0.71 19.64
C GLU A 220 2.19 -0.81 20.74
N ALA A 221 1.37 0.22 20.93
CA ALA A 221 0.27 0.21 21.91
C ALA A 221 -0.80 -0.82 21.55
N SER A 222 -1.05 -1.05 20.26
CA SER A 222 -2.05 -2.02 19.79
C SER A 222 -1.61 -3.49 19.87
N ARG A 223 -0.33 -3.76 20.15
CA ARG A 223 0.24 -5.11 20.31
C ARG A 223 0.31 -5.57 21.77
N ARG A 224 0.04 -4.66 22.71
CA ARG A 224 -0.03 -4.95 24.15
C ARG A 224 -1.43 -5.33 24.57
#